data_d77ebab3d90429271f8b925bb3f56925
#
_entry.id   d77ebab3d90429271f8b925bb3f56925
#
_cell.length_a   1.000
_cell.length_b   1.000
_cell.length_c   1.000
_cell.angle_alpha   90.00
_cell.angle_beta   90.00
_cell.angle_gamma   90.00
#
_symmetry.space_group_name_H-M   'P 1'
#
loop_
_entity.id
_entity.type
_entity.pdbx_description
1 polymer ?
#
loop_
_entity_poly.entity_id
_entity_poly.type
_entity_poly.pdbx_seq_one_letter_code
_entity_poly.pdbx_strand_id
1 'polypeptide(L)'
;MTDAEKIAFKNSLKRWGLDLITQRMAAAKKAMEQAQEAANSEEKSSAGDKYETGRAMGHLQKDMHARQLAESLKELATLHAVQTEPLSHEGRIGAVLQAHGAAFTDNTAFADSVTFFISAGLGKQSIDGQTILFLSPHAPLAKLLEKKKPGDSVLFNQKELVIRDIF
;
A
#
# COMPACT_ATOMS: atom_id res chain seq x y z
N MET A 1 24.46 -6.18 1.05
CA MET A 1 23.74 -6.36 2.34
C MET A 1 23.95 -7.77 2.82
N THR A 2 24.27 -7.96 4.11
CA THR A 2 24.28 -9.26 4.76
C THR A 2 22.85 -9.78 4.97
N ASP A 3 22.68 -11.06 5.26
CA ASP A 3 21.34 -11.64 5.51
C ASP A 3 20.66 -10.98 6.70
N ALA A 4 21.41 -10.67 7.76
CA ALA A 4 20.88 -9.94 8.92
C ALA A 4 20.39 -8.52 8.55
N GLU A 5 21.11 -7.80 7.69
CA GLU A 5 20.68 -6.48 7.20
C GLU A 5 19.44 -6.59 6.31
N LYS A 6 19.35 -7.62 5.47
CA LYS A 6 18.16 -7.88 4.63
C LYS A 6 16.92 -8.17 5.48
N ILE A 7 17.05 -9.00 6.52
CA ILE A 7 15.97 -9.28 7.46
C ILE A 7 15.57 -8.01 8.22
N ALA A 8 16.52 -7.24 8.73
CA ALA A 8 16.26 -5.98 9.43
C ALA A 8 15.52 -4.99 8.50
N PHE A 9 15.91 -4.88 7.24
CA PHE A 9 15.26 -4.05 6.25
C PHE A 9 13.82 -4.50 5.98
N LYS A 10 13.56 -5.79 5.79
CA LYS A 10 12.19 -6.34 5.64
C LYS A 10 11.31 -6.03 6.86
N ASN A 11 11.86 -6.20 8.07
CA ASN A 11 11.17 -5.89 9.31
C ASN A 11 10.84 -4.41 9.43
N SER A 12 11.75 -3.52 9.02
CA SER A 12 11.49 -2.08 9.01
C SER A 12 10.38 -1.70 8.04
N LEU A 13 10.37 -2.27 6.83
CA LEU A 13 9.30 -2.05 5.86
C LEU A 13 7.94 -2.55 6.38
N LYS A 14 7.91 -3.74 6.98
CA LYS A 14 6.68 -4.31 7.57
C LYS A 14 6.15 -3.40 8.67
N ARG A 15 7.00 -2.96 9.60
CA ARG A 15 6.62 -2.05 10.68
C ARG A 15 6.09 -0.74 10.14
N TRP A 16 6.80 -0.14 9.22
CA TRP A 16 6.39 1.11 8.58
C TRP A 16 5.01 0.99 7.92
N GLY A 17 4.77 -0.11 7.20
CA GLY A 17 3.47 -0.38 6.57
C GLY A 17 2.35 -0.54 7.59
N LEU A 18 2.59 -1.24 8.71
CA LEU A 18 1.62 -1.40 9.80
C LEU A 18 1.26 -0.05 10.44
N ASP A 19 2.25 0.80 10.66
CA ASP A 19 2.05 2.16 11.22
C ASP A 19 1.22 3.02 10.25
N LEU A 20 1.52 2.98 8.95
CA LEU A 20 0.75 3.70 7.94
C LEU A 20 -0.71 3.26 7.89
N ILE A 21 -0.97 1.94 7.88
CA ILE A 21 -2.33 1.40 7.85
C ILE A 21 -3.08 1.82 9.12
N THR A 22 -2.44 1.74 10.28
CA THR A 22 -3.03 2.16 11.56
C THR A 22 -3.43 3.63 11.55
N GLN A 23 -2.58 4.50 11.00
CA GLN A 23 -2.90 5.94 10.83
C GLN A 23 -4.07 6.15 9.86
N ARG A 24 -4.12 5.43 8.73
CA ARG A 24 -5.25 5.48 7.78
C ARG A 24 -6.57 5.05 8.43
N MET A 25 -6.54 3.99 9.24
CA MET A 25 -7.71 3.51 9.97
C MET A 25 -8.21 4.53 11.00
N ALA A 26 -7.30 5.15 11.75
CA ALA A 26 -7.65 6.18 12.72
C ALA A 26 -8.28 7.40 12.03
N ALA A 27 -7.71 7.84 10.91
CA ALA A 27 -8.25 8.94 10.11
C ALA A 27 -9.66 8.61 9.55
N ALA A 28 -9.85 7.40 9.02
CA ALA A 28 -11.16 6.97 8.51
C ALA A 28 -12.22 6.92 9.61
N LYS A 29 -11.90 6.40 10.80
CA LYS A 29 -12.81 6.39 11.97
C LYS A 29 -13.21 7.81 12.37
N LYS A 30 -12.24 8.70 12.52
CA LYS A 30 -12.49 10.11 12.87
C LYS A 30 -13.38 10.79 11.83
N ALA A 31 -13.15 10.54 10.54
CA ALA A 31 -13.97 11.11 9.47
C ALA A 31 -15.41 10.57 9.50
N MET A 32 -15.61 9.28 9.84
CA MET A 32 -16.93 8.70 10.03
C MET A 32 -17.68 9.34 11.20
N GLU A 33 -17.00 9.55 12.32
CA GLU A 33 -17.58 10.21 13.49
C GLU A 33 -18.00 11.64 13.17
N GLN A 34 -17.14 12.40 12.49
CA GLN A 34 -17.45 13.77 12.05
C GLN A 34 -18.63 13.83 11.07
N ALA A 35 -18.69 12.90 10.11
CA ALA A 35 -19.81 12.83 9.18
C ALA A 35 -21.13 12.49 9.91
N GLN A 36 -21.08 11.63 10.92
CA GLN A 36 -22.26 11.29 11.73
C GLN A 36 -22.70 12.47 12.59
N GLU A 37 -21.78 13.21 13.22
CA GLU A 37 -22.10 14.40 14.02
C GLU A 37 -22.69 15.50 13.15
N ALA A 38 -22.16 15.73 11.95
CA ALA A 38 -22.71 16.69 11.00
C ALA A 38 -24.14 16.33 10.61
N ALA A 39 -24.41 15.07 10.27
CA ALA A 39 -25.74 14.58 9.94
C ALA A 39 -26.73 14.76 11.12
N ASN A 40 -26.29 14.49 12.34
CA ASN A 40 -27.13 14.66 13.56
C ASN A 40 -27.38 16.13 13.91
N SER A 41 -26.44 17.04 13.60
CA SER A 41 -26.61 18.47 13.87
C SER A 41 -27.57 19.11 12.88
N GLU A 42 -27.60 18.69 11.64
CA GLU A 42 -28.57 19.12 10.64
C GLU A 42 -29.99 18.64 10.99
N GLU A 43 -30.15 17.54 11.69
CA GLU A 43 -31.44 17.03 12.17
C GLU A 43 -32.19 18.01 13.11
N LYS A 44 -31.46 18.91 13.74
CA LYS A 44 -31.98 19.93 14.64
C LYS A 44 -32.36 21.24 13.95
N SER A 45 -32.09 21.37 12.66
CA SER A 45 -32.34 22.58 11.86
C SER A 45 -33.59 22.38 10.97
N SER A 46 -34.65 23.14 11.20
CA SER A 46 -35.99 22.95 10.63
C SER A 46 -36.23 23.53 9.23
N ALA A 47 -35.27 23.58 8.35
CA ALA A 47 -35.40 24.14 7.02
C ALA A 47 -35.36 23.06 5.90
N GLY A 48 -36.53 22.63 5.51
CA GLY A 48 -37.02 21.83 4.38
C GLY A 48 -36.01 21.14 3.44
N ASP A 49 -36.05 21.48 2.19
CA ASP A 49 -35.41 20.79 1.03
C ASP A 49 -33.87 20.69 1.08
N LYS A 50 -33.18 21.64 1.67
CA LYS A 50 -31.71 21.58 1.90
C LYS A 50 -31.28 20.49 2.88
N TYR A 51 -32.18 20.06 3.71
CA TYR A 51 -32.01 19.08 4.78
C TYR A 51 -31.85 17.67 4.27
N GLU A 52 -32.66 17.24 3.30
CA GLU A 52 -32.58 15.90 2.71
C GLU A 52 -31.27 15.69 1.96
N THR A 53 -30.81 16.72 1.25
CA THR A 53 -29.55 16.67 0.52
C THR A 53 -28.34 16.59 1.45
N GLY A 54 -28.28 17.38 2.52
CA GLY A 54 -27.19 17.36 3.50
C GLY A 54 -27.11 16.00 4.21
N ARG A 55 -28.26 15.44 4.62
CA ARG A 55 -28.33 14.11 5.23
C ARG A 55 -27.88 13.00 4.28
N ALA A 56 -28.33 13.04 3.02
CA ALA A 56 -27.93 12.07 2.00
C ALA A 56 -26.41 12.12 1.75
N MET A 57 -25.81 13.32 1.69
CA MET A 57 -24.36 13.51 1.56
C MET A 57 -23.59 13.00 2.78
N GLY A 58 -24.09 13.23 4.00
CA GLY A 58 -23.50 12.69 5.22
C GLY A 58 -23.46 11.16 5.23
N HIS A 59 -24.53 10.50 4.83
CA HIS A 59 -24.57 9.05 4.70
C HIS A 59 -23.59 8.53 3.66
N LEU A 60 -23.51 9.19 2.49
CA LEU A 60 -22.58 8.83 1.43
C LEU A 60 -21.11 8.93 1.88
N GLN A 61 -20.76 10.01 2.59
CA GLN A 61 -19.43 10.20 3.16
C GLN A 61 -19.11 9.12 4.21
N LYS A 62 -20.05 8.81 5.09
CA LYS A 62 -19.88 7.74 6.07
C LYS A 62 -19.64 6.39 5.40
N ASP A 63 -20.40 6.04 4.37
CA ASP A 63 -20.23 4.80 3.61
C ASP A 63 -18.87 4.73 2.91
N MET A 64 -18.41 5.84 2.34
CA MET A 64 -17.09 5.93 1.72
C MET A 64 -15.98 5.63 2.75
N HIS A 65 -16.02 6.27 3.91
CA HIS A 65 -15.02 6.04 4.96
C HIS A 65 -15.11 4.64 5.57
N ALA A 66 -16.32 4.06 5.66
CA ALA A 66 -16.49 2.67 6.08
C ALA A 66 -15.82 1.69 5.10
N ARG A 67 -15.92 1.93 3.79
CA ARG A 67 -15.21 1.14 2.77
C ARG A 67 -13.70 1.30 2.89
N GLN A 68 -13.19 2.51 3.11
CA GLN A 68 -11.77 2.76 3.33
C GLN A 68 -11.25 2.01 4.57
N LEU A 69 -12.01 2.01 5.65
CA LEU A 69 -11.69 1.27 6.87
C LEU A 69 -11.66 -0.25 6.61
N ALA A 70 -12.66 -0.78 5.90
CA ALA A 70 -12.71 -2.20 5.56
C ALA A 70 -11.53 -2.64 4.68
N GLU A 71 -11.12 -1.80 3.71
CA GLU A 71 -9.94 -2.07 2.88
C GLU A 71 -8.66 -2.05 3.70
N SER A 72 -8.49 -1.05 4.57
CA SER A 72 -7.32 -0.96 5.47
C SER A 72 -7.24 -2.17 6.42
N LEU A 73 -8.37 -2.71 6.88
CA LEU A 73 -8.39 -3.95 7.68
C LEU A 73 -7.89 -5.17 6.90
N LYS A 74 -8.22 -5.28 5.61
CA LYS A 74 -7.71 -6.36 4.75
C LYS A 74 -6.20 -6.22 4.51
N GLU A 75 -5.74 -4.99 4.24
CA GLU A 75 -4.31 -4.68 4.09
C GLU A 75 -3.54 -4.99 5.37
N LEU A 76 -4.10 -4.65 6.54
CA LEU A 76 -3.53 -4.93 7.85
C LEU A 76 -3.37 -6.45 8.07
N ALA A 77 -4.43 -7.22 7.80
CA ALA A 77 -4.39 -8.67 7.93
C ALA A 77 -3.35 -9.31 6.99
N THR A 78 -3.29 -8.83 5.74
CA THR A 78 -2.30 -9.29 4.76
C THR A 78 -0.88 -9.00 5.24
N LEU A 79 -0.61 -7.79 5.71
CA LEU A 79 0.72 -7.39 6.14
C LEU A 79 1.15 -8.09 7.44
N HIS A 80 0.22 -8.35 8.36
CA HIS A 80 0.49 -9.15 9.56
C HIS A 80 0.92 -10.57 9.20
N ALA A 81 0.27 -11.20 8.21
CA ALA A 81 0.59 -12.55 7.76
C ALA A 81 1.93 -12.66 7.01
N VAL A 82 2.49 -11.54 6.53
CA VAL A 82 3.79 -11.52 5.85
C VAL A 82 4.88 -11.99 6.80
N GLN A 83 5.60 -13.04 6.38
CA GLN A 83 6.80 -13.51 7.05
C GLN A 83 8.04 -12.83 6.46
N THR A 84 8.89 -12.31 7.30
CA THR A 84 10.15 -11.66 6.91
C THR A 84 11.32 -12.64 6.88
N GLU A 85 11.14 -13.80 7.46
CA GLU A 85 12.07 -14.91 7.50
C GLU A 85 11.36 -16.23 7.12
N PRO A 86 12.09 -17.20 6.54
CA PRO A 86 13.46 -17.08 6.01
C PRO A 86 13.50 -16.17 4.77
N LEU A 87 14.72 -15.70 4.41
CA LEU A 87 14.93 -14.95 3.17
C LEU A 87 14.52 -15.78 1.96
N SER A 88 13.97 -15.12 0.95
CA SER A 88 13.57 -15.76 -0.30
C SER A 88 14.54 -15.40 -1.41
N HIS A 89 14.80 -16.35 -2.29
CA HIS A 89 15.58 -16.12 -3.52
C HIS A 89 14.70 -16.11 -4.78
N GLU A 90 13.40 -16.04 -4.57
CA GLU A 90 12.40 -15.92 -5.64
C GLU A 90 11.26 -14.98 -5.24
N GLY A 91 10.59 -14.41 -6.25
CA GLY A 91 9.44 -13.52 -6.04
C GLY A 91 8.27 -14.28 -5.41
N ARG A 92 7.90 -13.88 -4.19
CA ARG A 92 6.74 -14.41 -3.43
C ARG A 92 6.24 -13.38 -2.42
N ILE A 93 5.14 -13.66 -1.78
CA ILE A 93 4.64 -12.84 -0.65
C ILE A 93 5.72 -12.78 0.44
N GLY A 94 6.02 -11.57 0.89
CA GLY A 94 7.07 -11.29 1.87
C GLY A 94 8.46 -11.09 1.26
N ALA A 95 8.64 -11.25 -0.04
CA ALA A 95 9.91 -10.95 -0.71
C ALA A 95 10.06 -9.46 -0.99
N VAL A 96 11.28 -8.98 -0.81
CA VAL A 96 11.75 -7.69 -1.34
C VAL A 96 12.54 -7.95 -2.61
N LEU A 97 12.19 -7.26 -3.70
CA LEU A 97 12.86 -7.35 -4.98
C LEU A 97 13.48 -6.00 -5.33
N GLN A 98 14.74 -6.00 -5.67
CA GLN A 98 15.43 -4.84 -6.22
C GLN A 98 15.60 -5.05 -7.72
N ALA A 99 15.06 -4.12 -8.52
CA ALA A 99 15.13 -4.18 -9.97
C ALA A 99 15.59 -2.85 -10.54
N HIS A 100 16.07 -2.87 -11.78
CA HIS A 100 16.40 -1.68 -12.56
C HIS A 100 15.67 -1.73 -13.90
N GLY A 101 15.37 -0.56 -14.43
CA GLY A 101 14.68 -0.40 -15.70
C GLY A 101 13.96 0.92 -15.80
N ALA A 102 13.78 1.43 -17.00
CA ALA A 102 13.21 2.75 -17.27
C ALA A 102 11.69 2.88 -16.95
N ALA A 103 11.10 1.84 -16.33
CA ALA A 103 9.64 1.69 -16.25
C ALA A 103 8.94 2.57 -15.21
N PHE A 104 9.64 3.06 -14.20
CA PHE A 104 9.01 3.66 -13.01
C PHE A 104 9.52 5.06 -12.66
N THR A 105 10.28 5.66 -13.55
CA THR A 105 10.74 7.03 -13.36
C THR A 105 9.87 7.98 -14.16
N ASP A 106 9.02 8.74 -13.50
CA ASP A 106 8.46 9.97 -14.02
C ASP A 106 9.62 10.96 -14.18
N ASN A 107 10.30 10.93 -15.31
CA ASN A 107 11.25 11.96 -15.81
C ASN A 107 12.19 12.66 -14.78
N THR A 108 12.30 12.15 -13.58
CA THR A 108 13.22 12.64 -12.56
C THR A 108 14.44 11.72 -12.50
N ALA A 109 15.61 12.31 -12.46
CA ALA A 109 16.95 11.71 -12.47
C ALA A 109 17.25 10.73 -11.33
N PHE A 110 16.23 10.07 -10.80
CA PHE A 110 16.33 9.06 -9.76
C PHE A 110 15.99 7.71 -10.35
N ALA A 111 17.02 7.05 -10.64
CA ALA A 111 17.08 5.69 -10.40
C ALA A 111 16.99 4.69 -11.51
N ASP A 112 18.12 4.23 -11.68
CA ASP A 112 18.42 2.91 -12.17
C ASP A 112 17.91 1.78 -11.24
N SER A 113 17.29 2.06 -10.07
CA SER A 113 16.82 1.01 -9.16
C SER A 113 15.47 1.32 -8.50
N VAL A 114 14.59 0.34 -8.52
CA VAL A 114 13.28 0.35 -7.84
C VAL A 114 13.22 -0.84 -6.88
N THR A 115 12.71 -0.60 -5.68
CA THR A 115 12.50 -1.65 -4.69
C THR A 115 11.01 -1.95 -4.57
N PHE A 116 10.65 -3.22 -4.72
CA PHE A 116 9.32 -3.75 -4.54
C PHE A 116 9.25 -4.57 -3.25
N PHE A 117 8.17 -4.44 -2.51
CA PHE A 117 7.86 -5.32 -1.40
C PHE A 117 6.50 -5.96 -1.65
N ILE A 118 6.47 -7.26 -1.93
CA ILE A 118 5.22 -8.00 -2.17
C ILE A 118 4.57 -8.30 -0.82
N SER A 119 3.57 -7.49 -0.47
CA SER A 119 2.94 -7.54 0.84
C SER A 119 1.50 -7.00 0.80
N ALA A 120 1.18 -5.90 1.45
CA ALA A 120 -0.07 -5.17 1.29
C ALA A 120 0.04 -4.14 0.15
N GLY A 121 -1.09 -3.74 -0.43
CA GLY A 121 -1.17 -2.83 -1.57
C GLY A 121 -1.06 -1.35 -1.20
N LEU A 122 -0.02 -0.95 -0.46
CA LEU A 122 0.12 0.43 0.03
C LEU A 122 0.61 1.43 -1.02
N GLY A 123 0.97 0.94 -2.23
CA GLY A 123 1.44 1.75 -3.34
C GLY A 123 2.88 2.27 -3.16
N LYS A 124 3.19 3.36 -3.85
CA LYS A 124 4.52 4.00 -3.82
C LYS A 124 4.70 4.80 -2.53
N GLN A 125 5.78 4.51 -1.81
CA GLN A 125 6.13 5.17 -0.56
C GLN A 125 7.59 5.63 -0.59
N SER A 126 7.89 6.69 0.14
CA SER A 126 9.27 7.17 0.35
C SER A 126 9.67 6.88 1.79
N ILE A 127 10.66 6.02 1.98
CA ILE A 127 11.14 5.58 3.29
C ILE A 127 12.66 5.79 3.30
N ASP A 128 13.16 6.59 4.22
CA ASP A 128 14.59 6.92 4.36
C ASP A 128 15.26 7.37 3.03
N GLY A 129 14.52 8.16 2.23
CA GLY A 129 15.00 8.66 0.94
C GLY A 129 14.95 7.64 -0.20
N GLN A 130 14.51 6.42 0.05
CA GLN A 130 14.34 5.38 -0.95
C GLN A 130 12.86 5.26 -1.37
N THR A 131 12.64 5.02 -2.66
CA THR A 131 11.30 4.71 -3.17
C THR A 131 11.04 3.22 -3.07
N ILE A 132 10.01 2.86 -2.30
CA ILE A 132 9.55 1.49 -2.12
C ILE A 132 8.14 1.36 -2.70
N LEU A 133 7.92 0.38 -3.57
CA LEU A 133 6.58 0.00 -4.03
C LEU A 133 6.07 -1.19 -3.22
N PHE A 134 5.06 -0.94 -2.39
CA PHE A 134 4.32 -2.00 -1.71
C PHE A 134 3.27 -2.58 -2.66
N LEU A 135 3.46 -3.80 -3.07
CA LEU A 135 2.59 -4.48 -4.03
C LEU A 135 1.68 -5.49 -3.33
N SER A 136 0.37 -5.36 -3.55
CA SER A 136 -0.55 -6.45 -3.23
C SER A 136 -0.16 -7.70 -4.00
N PRO A 137 -0.24 -8.91 -3.40
CA PRO A 137 0.00 -10.17 -4.11
C PRO A 137 -0.91 -10.37 -5.33
N HIS A 138 -2.06 -9.71 -5.34
CA HIS A 138 -3.02 -9.77 -6.45
C HIS A 138 -2.75 -8.75 -7.57
N ALA A 139 -1.82 -7.82 -7.35
CA ALA A 139 -1.48 -6.81 -8.35
C ALA A 139 -0.87 -7.47 -9.61
N PRO A 140 -1.18 -6.95 -10.82
CA PRO A 140 -0.64 -7.50 -12.07
C PRO A 140 0.89 -7.60 -12.06
N LEU A 141 1.57 -6.57 -11.56
CA LEU A 141 3.03 -6.58 -11.47
C LEU A 141 3.54 -7.64 -10.47
N ALA A 142 2.88 -7.80 -9.31
CA ALA A 142 3.28 -8.82 -8.35
C ALA A 142 3.18 -10.23 -8.94
N LYS A 143 2.16 -10.51 -9.74
CA LYS A 143 1.99 -11.79 -10.46
C LYS A 143 3.09 -12.03 -11.50
N LEU A 144 3.55 -10.97 -12.18
CA LEU A 144 4.68 -11.08 -13.11
C LEU A 144 6.01 -11.33 -12.40
N LEU A 145 6.16 -10.82 -11.18
CA LEU A 145 7.35 -11.01 -10.34
C LEU A 145 7.34 -12.34 -9.59
N GLU A 146 6.20 -13.03 -9.52
CA GLU A 146 6.08 -14.32 -8.84
C GLU A 146 7.00 -15.37 -9.44
N LYS A 147 7.73 -16.10 -8.59
CA LYS A 147 8.72 -17.14 -8.95
C LYS A 147 9.91 -16.64 -9.78
N LYS A 148 10.05 -15.35 -9.99
CA LYS A 148 11.21 -14.77 -10.64
C LYS A 148 12.41 -14.78 -9.71
N LYS A 149 13.61 -14.85 -10.32
CA LYS A 149 14.90 -14.94 -9.63
C LYS A 149 15.80 -13.76 -10.00
N PRO A 150 16.85 -13.48 -9.24
CA PRO A 150 17.86 -12.53 -9.66
C PRO A 150 18.42 -12.87 -11.04
N GLY A 151 18.50 -11.88 -11.93
CA GLY A 151 18.87 -12.01 -13.34
C GLY A 151 17.70 -12.15 -14.30
N ASP A 152 16.49 -12.49 -13.82
CA ASP A 152 15.30 -12.53 -14.67
C ASP A 152 14.84 -11.13 -15.05
N SER A 153 14.19 -11.02 -16.21
CA SER A 153 13.48 -9.81 -16.62
C SER A 153 11.98 -10.03 -16.70
N VAL A 154 11.23 -8.94 -16.55
CA VAL A 154 9.79 -8.90 -16.75
C VAL A 154 9.43 -7.67 -17.58
N LEU A 155 8.47 -7.83 -18.48
CA LEU A 155 7.91 -6.73 -19.25
C LEU A 155 6.64 -6.24 -18.58
N PHE A 156 6.64 -4.98 -18.16
CA PHE A 156 5.48 -4.32 -17.57
C PHE A 156 5.26 -2.94 -18.21
N ASN A 157 4.04 -2.69 -18.71
CA ASN A 157 3.70 -1.45 -19.42
C ASN A 157 4.69 -1.12 -20.56
N GLN A 158 5.06 -2.12 -21.36
CA GLN A 158 6.00 -2.02 -22.49
C GLN A 158 7.45 -1.64 -22.09
N LYS A 159 7.79 -1.76 -20.83
CA LYS A 159 9.11 -1.46 -20.29
C LYS A 159 9.67 -2.69 -19.60
N GLU A 160 10.95 -2.95 -19.82
CA GLU A 160 11.64 -4.07 -19.22
C GLU A 160 12.19 -3.71 -17.85
N LEU A 161 11.96 -4.60 -16.89
CA LEU A 161 12.52 -4.58 -15.55
C LEU A 161 13.44 -5.77 -15.39
N VAL A 162 14.69 -5.55 -15.02
CA VAL A 162 15.65 -6.60 -14.71
C VAL A 162 15.83 -6.70 -13.20
N ILE A 163 15.62 -7.89 -12.65
CA ILE A 163 15.72 -8.14 -11.22
C ILE A 163 17.18 -8.32 -10.83
N ARG A 164 17.65 -7.53 -9.87
CA ARG A 164 19.05 -7.57 -9.38
C ARG A 164 19.21 -8.44 -8.15
N ASP A 165 18.32 -8.31 -7.18
CA ASP A 165 18.37 -9.04 -5.91
C ASP A 165 16.98 -9.35 -5.41
N ILE A 166 16.83 -10.46 -4.69
CA ILE A 166 15.59 -10.88 -4.02
C ILE A 166 15.96 -11.43 -2.65
N PHE A 167 15.19 -11.00 -1.65
CA PHE A 167 15.36 -11.49 -0.29
C PHE A 167 14.09 -11.45 0.54
#